data_9581e650e788066f7d5d34226a4e7f49
#
_entry.id   9581e650e788066f7d5d34226a4e7f49
#
_cell.length_a   1.000
_cell.length_b   1.000
_cell.length_c   1.000
_cell.angle_alpha   90.00
_cell.angle_beta   90.00
_cell.angle_gamma   90.00
#
_symmetry.space_group_name_H-M   'P 1'
#
loop_
_entity.id
_entity.type
_entity.pdbx_description
1 polymer ?
#
loop_
_entity_poly.entity_id
_entity_poly.type
_entity_poly.pdbx_seq_one_letter_code
_entity_poly.pdbx_strand_id
1 'polypeptide(L)'
;MPKRTLNIVESAYRAVIEEQDDTILWLLAAMQGAGAQHTVVLRGNAVCYAVAGQGAPSLTVGEWKQTHAPKMDKDVLDLLEKRKIPVFVLEEDLVPRGLTRDMLVPGVELMSRAALPSIFEQHAVVSLW
;
A
#
# COMPACT_ATOMS: atom_id res chain seq x y z
N MET A 1 2.60 -24.49 9.76
CA MET A 1 2.17 -23.08 9.72
C MET A 1 2.79 -22.40 8.51
N PRO A 2 2.01 -21.80 7.65
CA PRO A 2 2.58 -21.02 6.55
C PRO A 2 3.40 -19.86 7.14
N LYS A 3 4.56 -19.62 6.54
CA LYS A 3 5.42 -18.54 6.97
C LYS A 3 4.87 -17.22 6.44
N ARG A 4 4.71 -16.23 7.30
CA ARG A 4 4.31 -14.88 6.90
C ARG A 4 5.52 -14.07 6.50
N THR A 5 5.38 -13.32 5.41
CA THR A 5 6.38 -12.36 4.96
C THR A 5 5.91 -10.96 5.34
N LEU A 6 6.78 -10.23 6.03
CA LEU A 6 6.59 -8.81 6.28
C LEU A 6 7.18 -8.02 5.13
N ASN A 7 6.38 -7.14 4.56
CA ASN A 7 6.80 -6.27 3.46
C ASN A 7 6.77 -4.84 3.93
N ILE A 8 7.94 -4.22 4.00
CA ILE A 8 8.08 -2.81 4.34
C ILE A 8 8.21 -2.03 3.05
N VAL A 9 7.25 -1.19 2.77
CA VAL A 9 7.18 -0.40 1.54
C VAL A 9 7.49 1.05 1.88
N GLU A 10 8.56 1.59 1.31
CA GLU A 10 9.02 2.97 1.52
C GLU A 10 8.77 3.85 0.30
N SER A 11 8.97 3.32 -0.89
CA SER A 11 8.81 4.08 -2.14
C SER A 11 7.35 4.17 -2.53
N ALA A 12 6.94 5.33 -3.02
CA ALA A 12 5.56 5.57 -3.43
C ALA A 12 5.48 5.97 -4.89
N TYR A 13 4.29 5.76 -5.45
CA TYR A 13 3.90 6.17 -6.79
C TYR A 13 4.77 5.58 -7.90
N ARG A 14 4.90 4.24 -7.86
CA ARG A 14 5.57 3.46 -8.90
C ARG A 14 4.69 3.20 -10.12
N ALA A 15 3.39 3.52 -10.01
CA ALA A 15 2.46 3.33 -11.11
C ALA A 15 2.81 4.24 -12.29
N VAL A 16 2.60 3.71 -13.49
CA VAL A 16 2.77 4.45 -14.74
C VAL A 16 1.45 4.48 -15.50
N ILE A 17 1.40 5.20 -16.61
CA ILE A 17 0.15 5.34 -17.38
C ILE A 17 -0.37 3.99 -17.89
N GLU A 18 0.52 3.12 -18.32
CA GLU A 18 0.18 1.79 -18.82
C GLU A 18 -0.18 0.82 -17.68
N GLU A 19 0.56 0.92 -16.58
CA GLU A 19 0.35 0.10 -15.38
C GLU A 19 -0.21 0.99 -14.29
N GLN A 20 -1.48 0.98 -14.10
CA GLN A 20 -2.18 1.88 -13.18
C GLN A 20 -2.13 1.42 -11.72
N ASP A 21 -1.41 0.34 -11.44
CA ASP A 21 -1.22 -0.19 -10.09
C ASP A 21 0.23 -0.02 -9.66
N ASP A 22 0.46 0.14 -8.35
CA ASP A 22 1.82 0.02 -7.82
C ASP A 22 2.31 -1.41 -8.03
N THR A 23 3.47 -1.55 -8.65
CA THR A 23 4.03 -2.86 -9.01
C THR A 23 4.19 -3.78 -7.82
N ILE A 24 4.64 -3.25 -6.68
CA ILE A 24 4.88 -4.07 -5.48
C ILE A 24 3.57 -4.43 -4.80
N LEU A 25 2.67 -3.48 -4.61
CA LEU A 25 1.37 -3.76 -4.00
C LEU A 25 0.57 -4.75 -4.85
N TRP A 26 0.62 -4.60 -6.17
CA TRP A 26 0.01 -5.55 -7.09
C TRP A 26 0.62 -6.94 -6.96
N LEU A 27 1.96 -7.02 -6.88
CA LEU A 27 2.67 -8.30 -6.74
C LEU A 27 2.25 -9.01 -5.45
N LEU A 28 2.18 -8.29 -4.34
CA LEU A 28 1.78 -8.86 -3.05
C LEU A 28 0.35 -9.39 -3.10
N ALA A 29 -0.56 -8.65 -3.73
CA ALA A 29 -1.93 -9.09 -3.92
C ALA A 29 -2.00 -10.39 -4.75
N ALA A 30 -1.23 -10.47 -5.83
CA ALA A 30 -1.18 -11.64 -6.69
C ALA A 30 -0.61 -12.87 -5.95
N MET A 31 0.49 -12.69 -5.21
CA MET A 31 1.10 -13.78 -4.44
C MET A 31 0.18 -14.27 -3.32
N GLN A 32 -0.50 -13.39 -2.63
CA GLN A 32 -1.48 -13.77 -1.60
C GLN A 32 -2.62 -14.58 -2.21
N GLY A 33 -3.08 -14.19 -3.40
CA GLY A 33 -4.08 -14.93 -4.14
C GLY A 33 -3.63 -16.34 -4.54
N ALA A 34 -2.31 -16.54 -4.68
CA ALA A 34 -1.71 -17.85 -5.00
C ALA A 34 -1.34 -18.66 -3.75
N GLY A 35 -1.67 -18.20 -2.56
CA GLY A 35 -1.49 -18.93 -1.31
C GLY A 35 -0.40 -18.42 -0.38
N ALA A 36 0.36 -17.40 -0.77
CA ALA A 36 1.32 -16.76 0.12
C ALA A 36 0.59 -15.97 1.21
N GLN A 37 1.28 -15.69 2.31
CA GLN A 37 0.74 -14.87 3.40
C GLN A 37 1.66 -13.67 3.64
N HIS A 38 1.09 -12.48 3.50
CA HIS A 38 1.81 -11.21 3.63
C HIS A 38 1.23 -10.33 4.73
N THR A 39 2.11 -9.53 5.31
CA THR A 39 1.76 -8.34 6.10
C THR A 39 2.46 -7.17 5.43
N VAL A 40 1.82 -6.01 5.38
CA VAL A 40 2.38 -4.81 4.75
C VAL A 40 2.50 -3.70 5.79
N VAL A 41 3.67 -3.06 5.83
CA VAL A 41 3.89 -1.82 6.59
C VAL A 41 4.27 -0.73 5.59
N LEU A 42 3.47 0.31 5.53
CA LEU A 42 3.75 1.50 4.73
C LEU A 42 4.50 2.50 5.60
N ARG A 43 5.68 2.93 5.15
CA ARG A 43 6.50 3.91 5.86
C ARG A 43 7.07 4.92 4.87
N GLY A 44 7.61 6.02 5.39
CA GLY A 44 8.16 7.08 4.53
C GLY A 44 7.08 7.59 3.57
N ASN A 45 7.44 7.79 2.31
CA ASN A 45 6.49 8.29 1.31
C ASN A 45 5.38 7.30 1.00
N ALA A 46 5.57 6.01 1.25
CA ALA A 46 4.56 5.00 0.96
C ALA A 46 3.31 5.13 1.84
N VAL A 47 3.36 5.86 2.97
CA VAL A 47 2.15 6.14 3.76
C VAL A 47 1.10 6.89 2.94
N CYS A 48 1.52 7.61 1.89
CA CYS A 48 0.63 8.32 0.99
C CYS A 48 -0.32 7.38 0.22
N TYR A 49 0.05 6.13 0.00
CA TYR A 49 -0.84 5.17 -0.65
C TYR A 49 -2.12 4.90 0.14
N ALA A 50 -2.06 5.08 1.46
CA ALA A 50 -3.20 4.85 2.33
C ALA A 50 -4.19 6.02 2.39
N VAL A 51 -3.86 7.16 1.77
CA VAL A 51 -4.75 8.32 1.76
C VAL A 51 -5.94 8.06 0.84
N ALA A 52 -7.15 8.24 1.36
CA ALA A 52 -8.38 8.00 0.61
C ALA A 52 -8.61 9.06 -0.48
N GLY A 53 -9.29 8.65 -1.55
CA GLY A 53 -9.77 9.58 -2.56
C GLY A 53 -8.72 10.08 -3.55
N GLN A 54 -7.66 9.34 -3.76
CA GLN A 54 -6.57 9.72 -4.67
C GLN A 54 -6.89 9.34 -6.11
N GLY A 55 -7.76 10.10 -6.74
CA GLY A 55 -7.99 9.99 -8.17
C GLY A 55 -7.13 10.99 -8.95
N ALA A 56 -6.78 10.62 -10.17
CA ALA A 56 -6.13 11.53 -11.12
C ALA A 56 -7.09 11.84 -12.27
N PRO A 57 -7.00 13.04 -12.89
CA PRO A 57 -7.80 13.32 -14.07
C PRO A 57 -7.39 12.42 -15.24
N SER A 58 -8.35 12.12 -16.11
CA SER A 58 -8.07 11.33 -17.31
C SER A 58 -7.14 12.08 -18.25
N LEU A 59 -6.18 11.36 -18.81
CA LEU A 59 -5.27 11.90 -19.82
C LEU A 59 -5.99 11.92 -21.17
N THR A 60 -5.82 13.01 -21.89
CA THR A 60 -6.32 13.17 -23.26
C THR A 60 -5.15 13.45 -24.20
N VAL A 61 -5.03 12.67 -25.27
CA VAL A 61 -4.00 12.84 -26.30
C VAL A 61 -4.72 12.86 -27.66
N GLY A 62 -4.82 14.03 -28.27
CA GLY A 62 -5.60 14.20 -29.50
C GLY A 62 -7.07 13.84 -29.25
N GLU A 63 -7.58 12.89 -30.01
CA GLU A 63 -8.96 12.40 -29.88
C GLU A 63 -9.05 11.22 -28.88
N TRP A 64 -7.90 10.64 -28.47
CA TRP A 64 -7.88 9.55 -27.49
C TRP A 64 -8.05 10.10 -26.08
N LYS A 65 -8.91 9.48 -25.34
CA LYS A 65 -9.14 9.79 -23.92
C LYS A 65 -8.99 8.52 -23.08
N GLN A 66 -8.21 8.62 -22.01
CA GLN A 66 -8.07 7.54 -21.06
C GLN A 66 -9.43 7.25 -20.39
N THR A 67 -9.89 6.01 -20.50
CA THR A 67 -11.21 5.62 -19.96
C THR A 67 -11.19 5.38 -18.46
N HIS A 68 -10.04 4.96 -17.91
CA HIS A 68 -9.88 4.68 -16.49
C HIS A 68 -8.64 5.41 -15.97
N ALA A 69 -8.85 6.48 -15.22
CA ALA A 69 -7.77 7.20 -14.56
C ALA A 69 -7.28 6.39 -13.36
N PRO A 70 -5.95 6.40 -13.06
CA PRO A 70 -5.42 5.69 -11.93
C PRO A 70 -5.94 6.25 -10.60
N LYS A 71 -6.16 5.36 -9.64
CA LYS A 71 -6.52 5.69 -8.26
C LYS A 71 -5.49 5.03 -7.35
N MET A 72 -4.64 5.82 -6.74
CA MET A 72 -3.50 5.29 -5.97
C MET A 72 -3.92 4.55 -4.70
N ASP A 73 -5.04 4.96 -4.08
CA ASP A 73 -5.59 4.27 -2.91
C ASP A 73 -6.25 2.92 -3.24
N LYS A 74 -6.55 2.67 -4.51
CA LYS A 74 -7.14 1.40 -4.95
C LYS A 74 -6.25 0.21 -4.59
N ASP A 75 -4.94 0.34 -4.73
CA ASP A 75 -4.01 -0.75 -4.44
C ASP A 75 -4.09 -1.18 -2.98
N VAL A 76 -4.13 -0.23 -2.06
CA VAL A 76 -4.28 -0.52 -0.63
C VAL A 76 -5.65 -1.12 -0.33
N LEU A 77 -6.70 -0.59 -0.93
CA LEU A 77 -8.05 -1.14 -0.77
C LEU A 77 -8.14 -2.59 -1.26
N ASP A 78 -7.50 -2.90 -2.39
CA ASP A 78 -7.46 -4.28 -2.91
C ASP A 78 -6.73 -5.22 -1.97
N LEU A 79 -5.63 -4.80 -1.36
CA LEU A 79 -4.93 -5.59 -0.35
C LEU A 79 -5.84 -5.90 0.84
N LEU A 80 -6.54 -4.89 1.34
CA LEU A 80 -7.40 -5.02 2.53
C LEU A 80 -8.66 -5.82 2.24
N GLU A 81 -9.37 -5.47 1.19
CA GLU A 81 -10.73 -5.97 0.94
C GLU A 81 -10.75 -7.29 0.18
N LYS A 82 -9.94 -7.39 -0.90
CA LYS A 82 -9.93 -8.58 -1.75
C LYS A 82 -9.01 -9.67 -1.24
N ARG A 83 -7.87 -9.31 -0.69
CA ARG A 83 -6.83 -10.27 -0.29
C ARG A 83 -6.71 -10.46 1.20
N LYS A 84 -7.37 -9.63 2.00
CA LYS A 84 -7.33 -9.70 3.47
C LYS A 84 -5.92 -9.63 4.03
N ILE A 85 -5.07 -8.82 3.41
CA ILE A 85 -3.71 -8.58 3.89
C ILE A 85 -3.75 -7.48 4.95
N PRO A 86 -3.20 -7.69 6.14
CA PRO A 86 -3.07 -6.61 7.12
C PRO A 86 -2.14 -5.52 6.59
N VAL A 87 -2.60 -4.28 6.62
CA VAL A 87 -1.83 -3.11 6.20
C VAL A 87 -1.70 -2.15 7.36
N PHE A 88 -0.45 -1.88 7.76
CA PHE A 88 -0.11 -0.94 8.82
C PHE A 88 0.51 0.32 8.21
N VAL A 89 0.30 1.44 8.88
CA VAL A 89 0.88 2.73 8.49
C VAL A 89 1.65 3.29 9.69
N LEU A 90 2.91 3.69 9.51
CA LEU A 90 3.69 4.30 10.57
C LEU A 90 3.16 5.70 10.88
N GLU A 91 2.70 5.90 12.11
CA GLU A 91 2.16 7.17 12.58
C GLU A 91 3.14 8.34 12.43
N GLU A 92 4.40 8.09 12.79
CA GLU A 92 5.42 9.13 12.77
C GLU A 92 5.69 9.66 11.38
N ASP A 93 5.39 8.89 10.35
CA ASP A 93 5.61 9.31 8.97
C ASP A 93 4.42 10.10 8.40
N LEU A 94 3.29 10.12 9.08
CA LEU A 94 2.14 10.94 8.68
C LEU A 94 2.35 12.42 9.00
N VAL A 95 2.89 12.72 10.18
CA VAL A 95 3.01 14.09 10.69
C VAL A 95 3.80 15.01 9.75
N PRO A 96 5.03 14.66 9.29
CA PRO A 96 5.78 15.51 8.37
C PRO A 96 5.08 15.76 7.04
N ARG A 97 4.12 14.91 6.69
CA ARG A 97 3.39 14.98 5.42
C ARG A 97 2.03 15.66 5.56
N GLY A 98 1.72 16.18 6.74
CA GLY A 98 0.45 16.85 7.00
C GLY A 98 -0.76 15.90 6.94
N LEU A 99 -0.54 14.61 7.13
CA LEU A 99 -1.59 13.61 7.07
C LEU A 99 -2.11 13.27 8.46
N THR A 100 -3.41 13.01 8.55
CA THR A 100 -4.07 12.61 9.78
C THR A 100 -4.80 11.29 9.56
N ARG A 101 -5.14 10.62 10.65
CA ARG A 101 -5.80 9.30 10.60
C ARG A 101 -7.10 9.31 9.80
N ASP A 102 -7.88 10.36 9.90
CA ASP A 102 -9.17 10.48 9.22
C ASP A 102 -9.05 10.66 7.70
N MET A 103 -7.85 10.96 7.20
CA MET A 103 -7.58 11.01 5.76
C MET A 103 -7.31 9.63 5.15
N LEU A 104 -7.11 8.61 5.96
CA LEU A 104 -6.71 7.28 5.50
C LEU A 104 -7.92 6.43 5.13
N VAL A 105 -7.72 5.47 4.21
CA VAL A 105 -8.75 4.50 3.85
C VAL A 105 -9.13 3.64 5.06
N PRO A 106 -10.40 3.20 5.16
CA PRO A 106 -10.80 2.33 6.26
C PRO A 106 -10.08 0.98 6.17
N GLY A 107 -9.73 0.43 7.32
CA GLY A 107 -9.10 -0.89 7.40
C GLY A 107 -7.61 -0.88 7.60
N VAL A 108 -6.90 0.22 7.33
CA VAL A 108 -5.49 0.32 7.71
C VAL A 108 -5.38 0.56 9.21
N GLU A 109 -4.31 0.03 9.81
CA GLU A 109 -4.03 0.21 11.22
C GLU A 109 -2.80 1.09 11.39
N LEU A 110 -2.84 1.99 12.37
CA LEU A 110 -1.68 2.79 12.71
C LEU A 110 -0.72 1.99 13.58
N MET A 111 0.58 2.19 13.36
CA MET A 111 1.63 1.54 14.11
C MET A 111 2.69 2.57 14.49
N SER A 112 3.14 2.54 15.74
CA SER A 112 4.29 3.31 16.16
C SER A 112 5.57 2.67 15.64
N ARG A 113 6.57 3.49 15.29
CA ARG A 113 7.89 2.99 14.89
C ARG A 113 8.50 2.09 15.98
N ALA A 114 8.23 2.35 17.24
CA ALA A 114 8.70 1.54 18.35
C ALA A 114 8.16 0.10 18.33
N ALA A 115 7.07 -0.17 17.63
CA ALA A 115 6.49 -1.50 17.50
C ALA A 115 7.16 -2.36 16.41
N LEU A 116 8.02 -1.78 15.55
CA LEU A 116 8.65 -2.51 14.45
C LEU A 116 9.45 -3.74 14.91
N PRO A 117 10.30 -3.68 15.96
CA PRO A 117 11.02 -4.88 16.39
C PRO A 117 10.09 -6.05 16.71
N SER A 118 8.97 -5.79 17.36
CA SER A 118 7.97 -6.81 17.70
C SER A 118 7.38 -7.44 16.44
N ILE A 119 7.05 -6.64 15.45
CA ILE A 119 6.45 -7.17 14.22
C ILE A 119 7.48 -7.97 13.39
N PHE A 120 8.76 -7.58 13.43
CA PHE A 120 9.82 -8.35 12.79
C PHE A 120 9.90 -9.76 13.36
N GLU A 121 9.82 -9.90 14.69
CA GLU A 121 9.89 -11.20 15.37
C GLU A 121 8.74 -12.14 14.99
N GLN A 122 7.61 -11.59 14.61
CA GLN A 122 6.41 -12.36 14.25
C GLN A 122 6.44 -12.90 12.82
N HIS A 123 7.45 -12.56 12.03
CA HIS A 123 7.53 -12.91 10.63
C HIS A 123 8.80 -13.69 10.32
N ALA A 124 8.70 -14.66 9.41
CA ALA A 124 9.84 -15.49 9.02
C ALA A 124 10.75 -14.80 8.02
N VAL A 125 10.19 -13.90 7.20
CA VAL A 125 10.91 -13.20 6.14
C VAL A 125 10.52 -11.73 6.19
N VAL A 126 11.48 -10.85 5.96
CA VAL A 126 11.25 -9.40 5.84
C VAL A 126 11.79 -8.95 4.49
N SER A 127 10.94 -8.33 3.69
CA SER A 127 11.30 -7.73 2.41
C SER A 127 11.18 -6.21 2.49
N LEU A 128 12.14 -5.51 1.92
CA LEU A 128 12.17 -4.05 1.85
C LEU A 128 11.98 -3.61 0.40
N TRP A 129 11.07 -2.67 0.19
CA TRP A 129 10.69 -2.20 -1.16
C TRP A 129 10.78 -0.69 -1.30
#